data_ce3fc64d2b226f336187fd1a91745a88
#
_entry.id   ce3fc64d2b226f336187fd1a91745a88
#
_cell.length_a   1.000
_cell.length_b   1.000
_cell.length_c   1.000
_cell.angle_alpha   90.00
_cell.angle_beta   90.00
_cell.angle_gamma   90.00
#
_symmetry.space_group_name_H-M   'P 1'
#
loop_
_entity.id
_entity.type
_entity.pdbx_description
1 polymer ?
#
loop_
_entity_poly.entity_id
_entity_poly.type
_entity_poly.pdbx_seq_one_letter_code
_entity_poly.pdbx_strand_id
1 'polypeptide(L)'
;MSSEKRLIAVFGASGNQGGGVVRALSQGGRFRIRALTRDPAGYEGAADEVVFADLERPETLAAALEGAYGVFLVTNFWQVGTDEIRQAGAAVQAAKAAGVQHLIWSTLPDVEAISGGEFKVPQFTGKAKVDSIVKQAGFARHTFVIPPAYYQNFVGPYGPQTQPDGSLGWTLPIDPKVRCLHMGDIGELGDIVAGAFAHPDETGDGAYLPLVGDFMSFNDLVDIFVGLGHKVTFTQVPREAYAGFFPGADALGETLAYYQTYTYLGPGSHDARIALANKVAGKTPTPFAVWARDRLRLAATPSV
;
A
#
# COMPACT_ATOMS: atom_id res chain seq x y z
N MET A 1 -20.56 -29.75 -13.64
CA MET A 1 -21.23 -28.58 -13.06
C MET A 1 -20.14 -27.55 -12.77
N SER A 2 -20.11 -26.40 -13.43
CA SER A 2 -19.21 -25.31 -13.11
C SER A 2 -19.61 -24.81 -11.73
N SER A 3 -18.74 -24.97 -10.72
CA SER A 3 -18.98 -24.35 -9.42
C SER A 3 -19.05 -22.84 -9.61
N GLU A 4 -20.07 -22.20 -9.08
CA GLU A 4 -20.20 -20.74 -9.12
C GLU A 4 -18.97 -20.10 -8.52
N LYS A 5 -18.36 -19.12 -9.22
CA LYS A 5 -17.16 -18.44 -8.73
C LYS A 5 -17.49 -17.66 -7.45
N ARG A 6 -16.63 -17.78 -6.46
CA ARG A 6 -16.76 -17.03 -5.21
C ARG A 6 -16.63 -15.53 -5.48
N LEU A 7 -17.45 -14.72 -4.80
CA LEU A 7 -17.47 -13.27 -4.94
C LEU A 7 -16.46 -12.62 -4.00
N ILE A 8 -15.61 -11.75 -4.54
CA ILE A 8 -14.69 -10.90 -3.76
C ILE A 8 -15.15 -9.44 -3.87
N ALA A 9 -15.42 -8.80 -2.73
CA ALA A 9 -15.73 -7.39 -2.66
C ALA A 9 -14.43 -6.60 -2.37
N VAL A 10 -14.20 -5.54 -3.14
CA VAL A 10 -12.95 -4.76 -3.10
C VAL A 10 -13.26 -3.31 -2.73
N PHE A 11 -12.90 -2.89 -1.53
CA PHE A 11 -12.95 -1.49 -1.13
C PHE A 11 -11.85 -0.69 -1.83
N GLY A 12 -12.13 0.59 -2.08
CA GLY A 12 -11.19 1.48 -2.77
C GLY A 12 -10.88 1.04 -4.20
N ALA A 13 -11.83 0.43 -4.89
CA ALA A 13 -11.65 -0.21 -6.20
C ALA A 13 -11.17 0.76 -7.29
N SER A 14 -11.41 2.08 -7.17
CA SER A 14 -10.91 3.12 -8.07
C SER A 14 -9.54 3.68 -7.68
N GLY A 15 -8.99 3.28 -6.52
CA GLY A 15 -7.70 3.76 -6.01
C GLY A 15 -6.51 2.89 -6.44
N ASN A 16 -5.31 3.33 -6.07
CA ASN A 16 -4.04 2.67 -6.44
C ASN A 16 -3.99 1.20 -5.99
N GLN A 17 -4.39 0.90 -4.76
CA GLN A 17 -4.38 -0.46 -4.23
C GLN A 17 -5.56 -1.27 -4.74
N GLY A 18 -6.78 -0.82 -4.47
CA GLY A 18 -7.99 -1.56 -4.84
C GLY A 18 -8.14 -1.76 -6.35
N GLY A 19 -7.77 -0.78 -7.16
CA GLY A 19 -7.74 -0.91 -8.63
C GLY A 19 -6.73 -1.97 -9.10
N GLY A 20 -5.57 -2.07 -8.44
CA GLY A 20 -4.60 -3.15 -8.65
C GLY A 20 -5.20 -4.52 -8.30
N VAL A 21 -5.92 -4.60 -7.18
CA VAL A 21 -6.59 -5.84 -6.73
C VAL A 21 -7.67 -6.27 -7.72
N VAL A 22 -8.55 -5.35 -8.16
CA VAL A 22 -9.57 -5.65 -9.18
C VAL A 22 -8.93 -6.19 -10.45
N ARG A 23 -7.87 -5.53 -10.94
CA ARG A 23 -7.15 -5.95 -12.16
C ARG A 23 -6.57 -7.36 -12.01
N ALA A 24 -5.86 -7.65 -10.92
CA ALA A 24 -5.25 -8.95 -10.70
C ALA A 24 -6.29 -10.08 -10.56
N LEU A 25 -7.38 -9.85 -9.82
CA LEU A 25 -8.48 -10.80 -9.69
C LEU A 25 -9.17 -11.08 -11.04
N SER A 26 -9.37 -10.03 -11.86
CA SER A 26 -9.97 -10.14 -13.19
C SER A 26 -9.07 -10.97 -14.12
N GLN A 27 -7.78 -10.69 -14.16
CA GLN A 27 -6.82 -11.44 -14.97
C GLN A 27 -6.72 -12.91 -14.55
N GLY A 28 -6.77 -13.18 -13.23
CA GLY A 28 -6.76 -14.54 -12.69
C GLY A 28 -8.01 -15.35 -12.99
N GLY A 29 -9.14 -14.73 -13.24
CA GLY A 29 -10.41 -15.33 -13.66
C GLY A 29 -11.05 -16.35 -12.70
N ARG A 30 -10.53 -16.48 -11.47
CA ARG A 30 -10.98 -17.45 -10.46
C ARG A 30 -12.20 -17.00 -9.67
N PHE A 31 -12.39 -15.69 -9.54
CA PHE A 31 -13.38 -15.06 -8.67
C PHE A 31 -14.33 -14.19 -9.49
N ARG A 32 -15.53 -13.95 -8.97
CA ARG A 32 -16.36 -12.80 -9.33
C ARG A 32 -15.89 -11.60 -8.51
N ILE A 33 -16.00 -10.42 -9.06
CA ILE A 33 -15.46 -9.20 -8.48
C ILE A 33 -16.56 -8.18 -8.30
N ARG A 34 -16.75 -7.69 -7.08
CA ARG A 34 -17.59 -6.54 -6.78
C ARG A 34 -16.70 -5.37 -6.42
N ALA A 35 -16.69 -4.35 -7.27
CA ALA A 35 -16.01 -3.09 -6.99
C ALA A 35 -16.88 -2.24 -6.05
N LEU A 36 -16.32 -1.83 -4.92
CA LEU A 36 -16.96 -0.94 -3.96
C LEU A 36 -16.39 0.46 -4.14
N THR A 37 -17.25 1.41 -4.48
CA THR A 37 -16.86 2.80 -4.76
C THR A 37 -17.94 3.78 -4.31
N ARG A 38 -17.54 5.04 -4.07
CA ARG A 38 -18.47 6.15 -3.82
C ARG A 38 -19.07 6.73 -5.11
N ASP A 39 -18.49 6.39 -6.25
CA ASP A 39 -18.99 6.78 -7.58
C ASP A 39 -19.09 5.57 -8.51
N PRO A 40 -20.20 4.80 -8.46
CA PRO A 40 -20.39 3.67 -9.35
C PRO A 40 -20.53 4.06 -10.83
N ALA A 41 -21.06 5.26 -11.11
CA ALA A 41 -21.28 5.68 -12.50
C ALA A 41 -19.97 6.06 -13.22
N GLY A 42 -18.99 6.58 -12.48
CA GLY A 42 -17.66 6.91 -13.01
C GLY A 42 -16.63 5.78 -12.90
N TYR A 43 -17.04 4.54 -12.54
CA TYR A 43 -16.10 3.46 -12.39
C TYR A 43 -15.79 2.76 -13.74
N GLU A 44 -14.50 2.72 -14.10
CA GLU A 44 -14.03 2.17 -15.39
C GLU A 44 -13.24 0.84 -15.26
N GLY A 45 -13.14 0.28 -14.05
CA GLY A 45 -12.36 -0.96 -13.82
C GLY A 45 -13.09 -2.22 -14.26
N ALA A 46 -12.35 -3.32 -14.43
CA ALA A 46 -12.86 -4.61 -14.86
C ALA A 46 -13.46 -5.42 -13.69
N ALA A 47 -14.66 -5.05 -13.24
CA ALA A 47 -15.41 -5.77 -12.21
C ALA A 47 -16.72 -6.36 -12.79
N ASP A 48 -17.21 -7.45 -12.20
CA ASP A 48 -18.50 -8.07 -12.58
C ASP A 48 -19.69 -7.27 -12.04
N GLU A 49 -19.49 -6.62 -10.90
CA GLU A 49 -20.49 -5.78 -10.22
C GLU A 49 -19.82 -4.50 -9.70
N VAL A 50 -20.55 -3.39 -9.78
CA VAL A 50 -20.14 -2.10 -9.20
C VAL A 50 -21.21 -1.64 -8.25
N VAL A 51 -20.86 -1.47 -6.97
CA VAL A 51 -21.82 -1.15 -5.91
C VAL A 51 -21.35 0.07 -5.13
N PHE A 52 -22.30 0.94 -4.80
CA PHE A 52 -22.05 2.08 -3.94
C PHE A 52 -21.72 1.61 -2.52
N ALA A 53 -20.58 2.04 -2.02
CA ALA A 53 -20.19 1.86 -0.62
C ALA A 53 -19.34 3.04 -0.15
N ASP A 54 -19.66 3.53 1.04
CA ASP A 54 -18.94 4.63 1.68
C ASP A 54 -18.62 4.26 3.12
N LEU A 55 -17.33 4.24 3.47
CA LEU A 55 -16.85 3.91 4.82
C LEU A 55 -17.27 4.96 5.88
N GLU A 56 -17.62 6.19 5.44
CA GLU A 56 -18.23 7.20 6.33
C GLU A 56 -19.72 6.96 6.57
N ARG A 57 -20.35 6.09 5.78
CA ARG A 57 -21.78 5.76 5.81
C ARG A 57 -21.99 4.26 6.01
N PRO A 58 -21.83 3.76 7.27
CA PRO A 58 -21.88 2.32 7.58
C PRO A 58 -23.16 1.63 7.11
N GLU A 59 -24.26 2.34 7.01
CA GLU A 59 -25.55 1.82 6.52
C GLU A 59 -25.48 1.31 5.07
N THR A 60 -24.48 1.75 4.29
CA THR A 60 -24.27 1.30 2.89
C THR A 60 -23.56 -0.02 2.79
N LEU A 61 -22.89 -0.47 3.86
CA LEU A 61 -21.95 -1.58 3.82
C LEU A 61 -22.66 -2.95 3.79
N ALA A 62 -23.80 -3.08 4.44
CA ALA A 62 -24.52 -4.36 4.53
C ALA A 62 -24.90 -4.87 3.13
N ALA A 63 -25.56 -4.06 2.32
CA ALA A 63 -25.94 -4.41 0.94
C ALA A 63 -24.71 -4.59 0.04
N ALA A 64 -23.67 -3.78 0.23
CA ALA A 64 -22.44 -3.86 -0.54
C ALA A 64 -21.68 -5.18 -0.32
N LEU A 65 -21.83 -5.81 0.84
CA LEU A 65 -21.11 -7.03 1.22
C LEU A 65 -21.96 -8.31 1.14
N GLU A 66 -23.24 -8.19 0.79
CA GLU A 66 -24.13 -9.35 0.67
C GLU A 66 -23.58 -10.40 -0.30
N GLY A 67 -23.50 -11.66 0.15
CA GLY A 67 -23.03 -12.80 -0.64
C GLY A 67 -21.53 -12.81 -0.93
N ALA A 68 -20.74 -11.87 -0.40
CA ALA A 68 -19.31 -11.87 -0.58
C ALA A 68 -18.64 -13.01 0.23
N TYR A 69 -17.83 -13.83 -0.46
CA TYR A 69 -16.94 -14.79 0.17
C TYR A 69 -15.75 -14.12 0.83
N GLY A 70 -15.15 -13.14 0.14
CA GLY A 70 -13.96 -12.45 0.59
C GLY A 70 -14.06 -10.95 0.43
N VAL A 71 -13.30 -10.23 1.24
CA VAL A 71 -13.23 -8.77 1.23
C VAL A 71 -11.77 -8.33 1.23
N PHE A 72 -11.40 -7.45 0.30
CA PHE A 72 -10.22 -6.63 0.42
C PHE A 72 -10.61 -5.27 1.00
N LEU A 73 -10.02 -4.90 2.13
CA LEU A 73 -10.29 -3.67 2.85
C LEU A 73 -9.06 -2.77 2.89
N VAL A 74 -9.24 -1.53 2.45
CA VAL A 74 -8.27 -0.45 2.55
C VAL A 74 -8.97 0.86 2.89
N THR A 75 -8.34 1.68 3.72
CA THR A 75 -8.80 3.03 4.10
C THR A 75 -7.82 4.09 3.58
N ASN A 76 -8.27 5.34 3.50
CA ASN A 76 -7.46 6.46 3.04
C ASN A 76 -7.22 7.47 4.18
N PHE A 77 -6.04 7.40 4.80
CA PHE A 77 -5.62 8.32 5.86
C PHE A 77 -5.63 9.80 5.43
N TRP A 78 -5.30 10.07 4.16
CA TRP A 78 -5.13 11.43 3.65
C TRP A 78 -6.43 12.16 3.34
N GLN A 79 -7.56 11.51 3.47
CA GLN A 79 -8.85 12.17 3.35
C GLN A 79 -9.13 12.97 4.63
N VAL A 80 -9.36 14.28 4.48
CA VAL A 80 -9.62 15.18 5.61
C VAL A 80 -10.83 14.72 6.42
N GLY A 81 -10.68 14.69 7.74
CA GLY A 81 -11.73 14.27 8.66
C GLY A 81 -11.93 12.76 8.80
N THR A 82 -11.07 11.94 8.20
CA THR A 82 -11.13 10.48 8.28
C THR A 82 -10.68 9.98 9.65
N ASP A 83 -11.49 9.11 10.24
CA ASP A 83 -11.11 8.22 11.34
C ASP A 83 -10.99 6.80 10.79
N GLU A 84 -9.76 6.39 10.44
CA GLU A 84 -9.50 5.08 9.81
C GLU A 84 -9.90 3.91 10.72
N ILE A 85 -9.74 4.04 12.04
CA ILE A 85 -10.08 2.98 13.00
C ILE A 85 -11.58 2.78 13.02
N ARG A 86 -12.35 3.89 13.06
CA ARG A 86 -13.81 3.85 13.00
C ARG A 86 -14.33 3.28 11.69
N GLN A 87 -13.79 3.76 10.55
CA GLN A 87 -14.16 3.29 9.21
C GLN A 87 -13.88 1.80 9.03
N ALA A 88 -12.64 1.36 9.33
CA ALA A 88 -12.26 -0.04 9.20
C ALA A 88 -13.02 -0.93 10.18
N GLY A 89 -13.24 -0.47 11.42
CA GLY A 89 -14.04 -1.18 12.42
C GLY A 89 -15.47 -1.43 11.95
N ALA A 90 -16.13 -0.42 11.37
CA ALA A 90 -17.47 -0.57 10.80
C ALA A 90 -17.50 -1.55 9.62
N ALA A 91 -16.49 -1.48 8.72
CA ALA A 91 -16.39 -2.40 7.59
C ALA A 91 -16.14 -3.85 8.05
N VAL A 92 -15.28 -4.06 9.06
CA VAL A 92 -15.02 -5.39 9.65
C VAL A 92 -16.29 -5.97 10.26
N GLN A 93 -17.06 -5.19 11.01
CA GLN A 93 -18.33 -5.62 11.60
C GLN A 93 -19.36 -5.97 10.51
N ALA A 94 -19.50 -5.13 9.48
CA ALA A 94 -20.42 -5.38 8.37
C ALA A 94 -20.01 -6.66 7.58
N ALA A 95 -18.72 -6.85 7.32
CA ALA A 95 -18.20 -8.05 6.66
C ALA A 95 -18.47 -9.32 7.50
N LYS A 96 -18.31 -9.24 8.82
CA LYS A 96 -18.62 -10.37 9.72
C LYS A 96 -20.11 -10.68 9.71
N ALA A 97 -20.98 -9.66 9.80
CA ALA A 97 -22.43 -9.82 9.76
C ALA A 97 -22.92 -10.39 8.42
N ALA A 98 -22.26 -10.04 7.30
CA ALA A 98 -22.54 -10.58 5.97
C ALA A 98 -22.03 -12.03 5.76
N GLY A 99 -21.36 -12.63 6.74
CA GLY A 99 -20.84 -13.99 6.67
C GLY A 99 -19.58 -14.16 5.83
N VAL A 100 -18.84 -13.08 5.60
CA VAL A 100 -17.55 -13.12 4.87
C VAL A 100 -16.61 -14.13 5.53
N GLN A 101 -15.99 -14.98 4.71
CA GLN A 101 -15.12 -16.06 5.17
C GLN A 101 -13.66 -15.64 5.21
N HIS A 102 -13.20 -14.77 4.31
CA HIS A 102 -11.81 -14.32 4.22
C HIS A 102 -11.73 -12.79 4.10
N LEU A 103 -11.15 -12.14 5.09
CA LEU A 103 -10.88 -10.72 5.06
C LEU A 103 -9.38 -10.45 4.87
N ILE A 104 -9.03 -9.63 3.88
CA ILE A 104 -7.67 -9.15 3.67
C ILE A 104 -7.63 -7.65 3.97
N TRP A 105 -6.84 -7.28 4.96
CA TRP A 105 -6.64 -5.90 5.41
C TRP A 105 -5.31 -5.33 4.92
N SER A 106 -5.35 -4.13 4.32
CA SER A 106 -4.13 -3.39 3.97
C SER A 106 -3.65 -2.59 5.17
N THR A 107 -2.61 -3.11 5.81
CA THR A 107 -2.02 -2.56 7.04
C THR A 107 -0.66 -1.91 6.81
N LEU A 108 -0.08 -1.35 7.88
CA LEU A 108 1.30 -0.84 7.95
C LEU A 108 1.91 -1.23 9.30
N PRO A 109 3.25 -1.14 9.48
CA PRO A 109 3.90 -1.41 10.76
C PRO A 109 3.42 -0.51 11.90
N ASP A 110 3.30 -1.06 13.10
CA ASP A 110 2.97 -0.28 14.30
C ASP A 110 4.22 0.48 14.79
N VAL A 111 4.40 1.67 14.26
CA VAL A 111 5.56 2.52 14.58
C VAL A 111 5.64 2.85 16.06
N GLU A 112 4.51 3.11 16.69
CA GLU A 112 4.45 3.46 18.11
C GLU A 112 4.89 2.26 18.99
N ALA A 113 4.40 1.07 18.70
CA ALA A 113 4.79 -0.15 19.41
C ALA A 113 6.25 -0.55 19.12
N ILE A 114 6.69 -0.46 17.86
CA ILE A 114 8.06 -0.82 17.44
C ILE A 114 9.08 0.09 18.11
N SER A 115 8.81 1.38 18.22
CA SER A 115 9.74 2.37 18.78
C SER A 115 9.57 2.60 20.28
N GLY A 116 8.66 1.90 20.96
CA GLY A 116 8.33 2.17 22.34
C GLY A 116 7.76 3.57 22.58
N GLY A 117 7.12 4.16 21.57
CA GLY A 117 6.53 5.50 21.60
C GLY A 117 7.51 6.64 21.26
N GLU A 118 8.76 6.33 20.88
CA GLU A 118 9.78 7.32 20.49
C GLU A 118 9.37 8.05 19.21
N PHE A 119 8.83 7.33 18.22
CA PHE A 119 8.38 7.91 16.95
C PHE A 119 6.86 7.88 16.82
N LYS A 120 6.31 8.96 16.24
CA LYS A 120 4.87 9.13 16.02
C LYS A 120 4.58 9.29 14.53
N VAL A 121 4.16 8.20 13.90
CA VAL A 121 3.77 8.15 12.48
C VAL A 121 2.32 7.68 12.39
N PRO A 122 1.34 8.58 12.59
CA PRO A 122 -0.07 8.21 12.78
C PRO A 122 -0.67 7.47 11.59
N GLN A 123 -0.25 7.77 10.35
CA GLN A 123 -0.68 7.05 9.15
C GLN A 123 -0.24 5.58 9.12
N PHE A 124 0.78 5.20 9.88
CA PHE A 124 1.23 3.82 10.07
C PHE A 124 0.52 3.18 11.26
N THR A 125 0.67 3.76 12.43
CA THR A 125 0.10 3.25 13.69
C THR A 125 -1.42 3.13 13.63
N GLY A 126 -2.12 4.06 12.95
CA GLY A 126 -3.58 3.99 12.77
C GLY A 126 -4.02 2.72 12.06
N LYS A 127 -3.34 2.34 10.98
CA LYS A 127 -3.62 1.10 10.25
C LYS A 127 -3.28 -0.14 11.07
N ALA A 128 -2.14 -0.15 11.76
CA ALA A 128 -1.74 -1.27 12.62
C ALA A 128 -2.73 -1.53 13.77
N LYS A 129 -3.34 -0.48 14.34
CA LYS A 129 -4.36 -0.63 15.38
C LYS A 129 -5.59 -1.41 14.90
N VAL A 130 -5.91 -1.36 13.61
CA VAL A 130 -7.01 -2.13 13.01
C VAL A 130 -6.69 -3.63 12.95
N ASP A 131 -5.42 -4.04 12.94
CA ASP A 131 -5.02 -5.45 12.91
C ASP A 131 -5.64 -6.24 14.07
N SER A 132 -5.70 -5.65 15.26
CA SER A 132 -6.32 -6.27 16.43
C SER A 132 -7.84 -6.42 16.27
N ILE A 133 -8.52 -5.46 15.62
CA ILE A 133 -9.95 -5.51 15.33
C ILE A 133 -10.23 -6.67 14.36
N VAL A 134 -9.43 -6.81 13.30
CA VAL A 134 -9.54 -7.90 12.32
C VAL A 134 -9.33 -9.26 12.99
N LYS A 135 -8.28 -9.40 13.80
CA LYS A 135 -7.97 -10.65 14.53
C LYS A 135 -9.10 -11.05 15.49
N GLN A 136 -9.67 -10.09 16.21
CA GLN A 136 -10.75 -10.33 17.18
C GLN A 136 -12.10 -10.60 16.54
N ALA A 137 -12.32 -10.19 15.27
CA ALA A 137 -13.59 -10.40 14.57
C ALA A 137 -13.89 -11.88 14.30
N GLY A 138 -12.89 -12.77 14.36
CA GLY A 138 -13.08 -14.22 14.25
C GLY A 138 -13.54 -14.66 12.87
N PHE A 139 -13.00 -14.10 11.80
CA PHE A 139 -13.18 -14.62 10.44
C PHE A 139 -12.57 -16.03 10.33
N ALA A 140 -13.13 -16.87 9.47
CA ALA A 140 -12.55 -18.19 9.18
C ALA A 140 -11.11 -18.07 8.62
N ARG A 141 -10.87 -17.01 7.85
CA ARG A 141 -9.55 -16.64 7.32
C ARG A 141 -9.36 -15.12 7.39
N HIS A 142 -8.17 -14.68 7.76
CA HIS A 142 -7.78 -13.28 7.65
C HIS A 142 -6.31 -13.17 7.26
N THR A 143 -5.97 -12.17 6.48
CA THR A 143 -4.62 -11.91 5.97
C THR A 143 -4.33 -10.43 6.02
N PHE A 144 -3.08 -10.07 6.25
CA PHE A 144 -2.59 -8.70 6.24
C PHE A 144 -1.65 -8.51 5.05
N VAL A 145 -1.90 -7.49 4.22
CA VAL A 145 -0.95 -7.09 3.19
C VAL A 145 -0.31 -5.77 3.59
N ILE A 146 0.98 -5.63 3.34
CA ILE A 146 1.72 -4.41 3.66
C ILE A 146 2.17 -3.78 2.34
N PRO A 147 1.54 -2.65 1.93
CA PRO A 147 2.01 -1.90 0.76
C PRO A 147 3.41 -1.35 1.02
N PRO A 148 4.25 -1.18 -0.02
CA PRO A 148 5.61 -0.68 0.09
C PRO A 148 5.66 0.86 0.19
N ALA A 149 6.84 1.43 0.31
CA ALA A 149 7.08 2.80 -0.16
C ALA A 149 6.93 2.80 -1.69
N TYR A 150 5.87 3.45 -2.19
CA TYR A 150 5.48 3.33 -3.60
C TYR A 150 6.54 3.90 -4.54
N TYR A 151 6.94 3.16 -5.56
CA TYR A 151 7.79 3.66 -6.64
C TYR A 151 7.22 4.94 -7.26
N GLN A 152 5.90 5.01 -7.43
CA GLN A 152 5.19 6.15 -7.97
C GLN A 152 5.47 7.44 -7.20
N ASN A 153 5.67 7.36 -5.90
CA ASN A 153 5.97 8.52 -5.06
C ASN A 153 7.34 9.12 -5.41
N PHE A 154 8.32 8.30 -5.77
CA PHE A 154 9.70 8.73 -6.03
C PHE A 154 9.94 9.26 -7.46
N VAL A 155 8.97 9.13 -8.34
CA VAL A 155 8.94 9.83 -9.64
C VAL A 155 7.81 10.89 -9.68
N GLY A 156 7.10 11.06 -8.58
CA GLY A 156 5.99 11.99 -8.35
C GLY A 156 6.26 12.90 -7.15
N PRO A 157 5.34 12.95 -6.17
CA PRO A 157 5.38 13.97 -5.09
C PRO A 157 6.61 13.90 -4.18
N TYR A 158 7.22 12.73 -4.02
CA TYR A 158 8.48 12.55 -3.26
C TYR A 158 9.69 12.32 -4.17
N GLY A 159 9.55 12.60 -5.47
CA GLY A 159 10.67 12.58 -6.41
C GLY A 159 11.67 13.71 -6.18
N PRO A 160 12.82 13.70 -6.91
CA PRO A 160 13.80 14.77 -6.81
C PRO A 160 13.18 16.09 -7.29
N GLN A 161 13.36 17.15 -6.51
CA GLN A 161 12.84 18.48 -6.77
C GLN A 161 13.91 19.36 -7.40
N THR A 162 13.47 20.42 -8.12
CA THR A 162 14.40 21.43 -8.66
C THR A 162 15.09 22.15 -7.50
N GLN A 163 16.41 22.13 -7.53
CA GLN A 163 17.28 22.81 -6.56
C GLN A 163 17.53 24.27 -6.96
N PRO A 164 18.03 25.14 -6.07
CA PRO A 164 18.34 26.53 -6.38
C PRO A 164 19.33 26.74 -7.55
N ASP A 165 20.21 25.77 -7.81
CA ASP A 165 21.15 25.78 -8.92
C ASP A 165 20.57 25.25 -10.24
N GLY A 166 19.28 24.89 -10.26
CA GLY A 166 18.56 24.33 -11.41
C GLY A 166 18.75 22.83 -11.61
N SER A 167 19.56 22.14 -10.80
CA SER A 167 19.65 20.68 -10.82
C SER A 167 18.41 20.04 -10.17
N LEU A 168 18.24 18.73 -10.36
CA LEU A 168 17.26 17.94 -9.59
C LEU A 168 17.93 17.33 -8.35
N GLY A 169 17.18 17.16 -7.27
CA GLY A 169 17.70 16.52 -6.09
C GLY A 169 16.73 16.38 -4.95
N TRP A 170 17.14 15.61 -3.95
CA TRP A 170 16.48 15.55 -2.66
C TRP A 170 17.23 16.39 -1.63
N THR A 171 16.47 17.14 -0.84
CA THR A 171 16.99 17.83 0.35
C THR A 171 16.19 17.33 1.55
N LEU A 172 16.71 16.33 2.27
CA LEU A 172 16.01 15.58 3.30
C LEU A 172 16.84 15.39 4.57
N PRO A 173 16.19 15.21 5.75
CA PRO A 173 16.86 15.04 7.02
C PRO A 173 17.17 13.55 7.32
N ILE A 174 17.75 12.84 6.38
CA ILE A 174 18.11 11.43 6.51
C ILE A 174 19.50 11.19 5.93
N ASP A 175 20.27 10.28 6.51
CA ASP A 175 21.53 9.83 5.92
C ASP A 175 21.23 9.04 4.63
N PRO A 176 21.66 9.54 3.45
CA PRO A 176 21.37 8.91 2.18
C PRO A 176 22.02 7.54 1.97
N LYS A 177 22.96 7.14 2.83
CA LYS A 177 23.64 5.84 2.75
C LYS A 177 22.87 4.72 3.43
N VAL A 178 21.96 5.08 4.34
CA VAL A 178 21.20 4.06 5.11
C VAL A 178 20.14 3.43 4.23
N ARG A 179 20.25 2.11 4.05
CA ARG A 179 19.20 1.32 3.38
C ARG A 179 18.03 1.13 4.34
N CYS A 180 16.92 1.76 4.05
CA CYS A 180 15.76 1.80 4.94
C CYS A 180 14.43 1.73 4.21
N LEU A 181 14.42 1.88 2.88
CA LEU A 181 13.21 1.94 2.07
C LEU A 181 12.88 0.56 1.48
N HIS A 182 11.88 -0.12 2.02
CA HIS A 182 11.26 -1.26 1.35
C HIS A 182 10.28 -0.72 0.32
N MET A 183 10.65 -0.80 -0.94
CA MET A 183 9.97 -0.14 -2.05
C MET A 183 9.32 -1.13 -3.01
N GLY A 184 8.30 -0.70 -3.76
CA GLY A 184 7.66 -1.53 -4.76
C GLY A 184 6.66 -0.78 -5.65
N ASP A 185 6.33 -1.36 -6.79
CA ASP A 185 5.22 -0.89 -7.62
C ASP A 185 3.89 -1.24 -6.95
N ILE A 186 3.15 -0.23 -6.48
CA ILE A 186 1.87 -0.46 -5.82
C ILE A 186 0.86 -1.19 -6.72
N GLY A 187 1.03 -1.09 -8.03
CA GLY A 187 0.20 -1.83 -8.99
C GLY A 187 0.33 -3.35 -8.87
N GLU A 188 1.44 -3.85 -8.28
CA GLU A 188 1.68 -5.29 -8.09
C GLU A 188 1.12 -5.84 -6.77
N LEU A 189 0.62 -4.99 -5.85
CA LEU A 189 -0.02 -5.45 -4.61
C LEU A 189 -1.22 -6.36 -4.89
N GLY A 190 -1.90 -6.09 -6.00
CA GLY A 190 -3.06 -6.89 -6.43
C GLY A 190 -2.74 -8.36 -6.65
N ASP A 191 -1.55 -8.70 -7.13
CA ASP A 191 -1.14 -10.08 -7.37
C ASP A 191 -0.98 -10.85 -6.05
N ILE A 192 -0.44 -10.19 -5.01
CA ILE A 192 -0.34 -10.75 -3.66
C ILE A 192 -1.73 -11.00 -3.08
N VAL A 193 -2.65 -10.01 -3.21
CA VAL A 193 -4.02 -10.12 -2.71
C VAL A 193 -4.78 -11.23 -3.45
N ALA A 194 -4.70 -11.28 -4.77
CA ALA A 194 -5.33 -12.34 -5.58
C ALA A 194 -4.78 -13.73 -5.23
N GLY A 195 -3.46 -13.81 -5.03
CA GLY A 195 -2.79 -15.02 -4.57
C GLY A 195 -3.23 -15.45 -3.17
N ALA A 196 -3.37 -14.51 -2.24
CA ALA A 196 -3.83 -14.80 -0.87
C ALA A 196 -5.27 -15.35 -0.86
N PHE A 197 -6.18 -14.81 -1.68
CA PHE A 197 -7.51 -15.39 -1.85
C PHE A 197 -7.51 -16.77 -2.52
N ALA A 198 -6.54 -17.02 -3.40
CA ALA A 198 -6.41 -18.31 -4.09
C ALA A 198 -5.77 -19.40 -3.21
N HIS A 199 -4.96 -19.00 -2.22
CA HIS A 199 -4.21 -19.88 -1.31
C HIS A 199 -4.52 -19.58 0.17
N PRO A 200 -5.81 -19.66 0.60
CA PRO A 200 -6.24 -19.27 1.94
C PRO A 200 -5.64 -20.16 3.05
N ASP A 201 -5.25 -21.39 2.74
CA ASP A 201 -4.63 -22.30 3.71
C ASP A 201 -3.17 -21.94 4.02
N GLU A 202 -2.51 -21.18 3.13
CA GLU A 202 -1.15 -20.71 3.34
C GLU A 202 -1.09 -19.32 4.02
N THR A 203 -2.11 -18.50 3.82
CA THR A 203 -2.08 -17.08 4.21
C THR A 203 -3.20 -16.65 5.15
N GLY A 204 -4.26 -17.42 5.24
CA GLY A 204 -5.50 -17.03 5.93
C GLY A 204 -5.46 -17.16 7.45
N ASP A 205 -4.33 -17.52 8.05
CA ASP A 205 -4.14 -17.58 9.50
C ASP A 205 -3.32 -16.39 10.02
N GLY A 206 -3.68 -15.20 9.57
CA GLY A 206 -3.07 -13.95 10.02
C GLY A 206 -1.69 -13.66 9.45
N ALA A 207 -1.34 -14.23 8.29
CA ALA A 207 -0.07 -13.94 7.63
C ALA A 207 0.05 -12.47 7.23
N TYR A 208 1.25 -11.90 7.39
CA TYR A 208 1.62 -10.57 6.92
C TYR A 208 2.43 -10.70 5.63
N LEU A 209 1.92 -10.14 4.55
CA LEU A 209 2.46 -10.27 3.19
C LEU A 209 2.93 -8.90 2.68
N PRO A 210 4.20 -8.52 2.87
CA PRO A 210 4.72 -7.26 2.35
C PRO A 210 5.01 -7.36 0.85
N LEU A 211 4.65 -6.32 0.10
CA LEU A 211 5.16 -6.11 -1.25
C LEU A 211 6.54 -5.44 -1.16
N VAL A 212 7.58 -6.11 -1.64
CA VAL A 212 8.94 -5.55 -1.70
C VAL A 212 9.58 -5.92 -3.03
N GLY A 213 9.75 -4.92 -3.90
CA GLY A 213 10.53 -5.04 -5.13
C GLY A 213 12.00 -4.75 -4.88
N ASP A 214 12.30 -3.76 -4.03
CA ASP A 214 13.66 -3.40 -3.63
C ASP A 214 13.75 -2.97 -2.17
N PHE A 215 14.94 -3.13 -1.60
CA PHE A 215 15.33 -2.54 -0.33
C PHE A 215 16.47 -1.56 -0.58
N MET A 216 16.24 -0.25 -0.42
CA MET A 216 17.12 0.79 -0.96
C MET A 216 17.45 1.88 0.06
N SER A 217 18.54 2.58 -0.22
CA SER A 217 18.90 3.89 0.33
C SER A 217 18.56 5.00 -0.67
N PHE A 218 18.65 6.28 -0.26
CA PHE A 218 18.54 7.40 -1.20
C PHE A 218 19.72 7.48 -2.17
N ASN A 219 20.93 7.03 -1.78
CA ASN A 219 22.05 6.94 -2.70
C ASN A 219 21.77 5.91 -3.82
N ASP A 220 21.17 4.76 -3.49
CA ASP A 220 20.77 3.78 -4.52
C ASP A 220 19.79 4.41 -5.52
N LEU A 221 18.85 5.24 -5.05
CA LEU A 221 17.92 5.98 -5.93
C LEU A 221 18.65 6.98 -6.81
N VAL A 222 19.56 7.79 -6.24
CA VAL A 222 20.39 8.75 -7.00
C VAL A 222 21.15 8.02 -8.10
N ASP A 223 21.80 6.91 -7.77
CA ASP A 223 22.60 6.12 -8.74
C ASP A 223 21.71 5.59 -9.89
N ILE A 224 20.50 5.16 -9.61
CA ILE A 224 19.56 4.72 -10.64
C ILE A 224 19.14 5.88 -11.54
N PHE A 225 18.77 7.03 -10.98
CA PHE A 225 18.39 8.20 -11.77
C PHE A 225 19.56 8.69 -12.65
N VAL A 226 20.78 8.71 -12.10
CA VAL A 226 22.00 9.05 -12.87
C VAL A 226 22.25 8.05 -13.99
N GLY A 227 22.11 6.76 -13.71
CA GLY A 227 22.20 5.70 -14.70
C GLY A 227 21.16 5.78 -15.82
N LEU A 228 20.02 6.43 -15.55
CA LEU A 228 18.97 6.73 -16.55
C LEU A 228 19.20 8.06 -17.29
N GLY A 229 20.30 8.76 -17.02
CA GLY A 229 20.69 9.99 -17.71
C GLY A 229 20.22 11.29 -17.03
N HIS A 230 19.68 11.23 -15.83
CA HIS A 230 19.25 12.40 -15.07
C HIS A 230 20.39 12.91 -14.16
N LYS A 231 20.53 14.24 -14.06
CA LYS A 231 21.44 14.86 -13.08
C LYS A 231 20.65 15.04 -11.76
N VAL A 232 20.84 14.10 -10.85
CA VAL A 232 20.17 14.11 -9.54
C VAL A 232 21.20 14.09 -8.43
N THR A 233 20.98 14.88 -7.39
CA THR A 233 21.83 14.97 -6.19
C THR A 233 21.04 14.71 -4.92
N PHE A 234 21.75 14.49 -3.82
CA PHE A 234 21.17 14.42 -2.50
C PHE A 234 21.88 15.38 -1.55
N THR A 235 21.11 16.20 -0.84
CA THR A 235 21.60 17.08 0.21
C THR A 235 20.99 16.70 1.54
N GLN A 236 21.82 16.21 2.47
CA GLN A 236 21.36 15.96 3.82
C GLN A 236 21.30 17.29 4.60
N VAL A 237 20.22 17.52 5.32
CA VAL A 237 20.03 18.69 6.19
C VAL A 237 19.69 18.27 7.62
N PRO A 238 19.97 19.10 8.64
CA PRO A 238 19.47 18.85 9.99
C PRO A 238 17.94 18.81 10.04
N ARG A 239 17.39 17.96 10.90
CA ARG A 239 15.93 17.79 11.03
C ARG A 239 15.23 19.09 11.43
N GLU A 240 15.83 19.86 12.30
CA GLU A 240 15.33 21.15 12.77
C GLU A 240 15.21 22.17 11.63
N ALA A 241 16.17 22.17 10.72
CA ALA A 241 16.10 23.02 9.51
C ALA A 241 15.01 22.56 8.56
N TYR A 242 14.90 21.24 8.35
CA TYR A 242 13.89 20.66 7.47
C TYR A 242 12.47 20.94 7.93
N ALA A 243 12.21 20.93 9.24
CA ALA A 243 10.89 21.20 9.81
C ALA A 243 10.30 22.55 9.40
N GLY A 244 11.15 23.50 9.00
CA GLY A 244 10.74 24.84 8.53
C GLY A 244 10.50 24.94 7.02
N PHE A 245 10.68 23.91 6.21
CA PHE A 245 10.64 24.02 4.76
C PHE A 245 9.23 24.20 4.20
N PHE A 246 8.24 23.50 4.77
CA PHE A 246 6.84 23.57 4.36
C PHE A 246 5.92 23.05 5.47
N PRO A 247 4.62 23.35 5.44
CA PRO A 247 3.67 22.80 6.41
C PRO A 247 3.64 21.25 6.36
N GLY A 248 3.95 20.58 7.48
CA GLY A 248 4.02 19.12 7.59
C GLY A 248 5.43 18.52 7.35
N ALA A 249 6.44 19.34 7.09
CA ALA A 249 7.82 18.86 6.95
C ALA A 249 8.35 18.17 8.21
N ASP A 250 7.93 18.60 9.37
CA ASP A 250 8.26 17.99 10.67
C ASP A 250 7.74 16.54 10.76
N ALA A 251 6.49 16.30 10.34
CA ALA A 251 5.89 14.96 10.34
C ALA A 251 6.57 14.02 9.31
N LEU A 252 6.97 14.56 8.15
CA LEU A 252 7.76 13.80 7.18
C LEU A 252 9.16 13.51 7.73
N GLY A 253 9.80 14.50 8.38
CA GLY A 253 11.07 14.32 9.06
C GLY A 253 11.03 13.25 10.16
N GLU A 254 9.93 13.18 10.92
CA GLU A 254 9.65 12.11 11.90
C GLU A 254 9.59 10.74 11.23
N THR A 255 8.85 10.64 10.12
CA THR A 255 8.72 9.41 9.35
C THR A 255 10.06 8.93 8.79
N LEU A 256 10.89 9.85 8.26
CA LEU A 256 12.22 9.53 7.75
C LEU A 256 13.20 9.11 8.87
N ALA A 257 13.10 9.74 10.05
CA ALA A 257 13.89 9.35 11.21
C ALA A 257 13.54 7.94 11.71
N TYR A 258 12.24 7.59 11.72
CA TYR A 258 11.81 6.22 11.99
C TYR A 258 12.40 5.25 10.96
N TYR A 259 12.30 5.55 9.65
CA TYR A 259 12.87 4.68 8.61
C TYR A 259 14.36 4.48 8.80
N GLN A 260 15.10 5.53 9.10
CA GLN A 260 16.55 5.45 9.33
C GLN A 260 16.91 4.53 10.51
N THR A 261 16.08 4.51 11.55
CA THR A 261 16.34 3.74 12.78
C THR A 261 15.86 2.30 12.67
N TYR A 262 14.67 2.08 12.10
CA TYR A 262 13.95 0.79 12.14
C TYR A 262 13.63 0.20 10.77
N THR A 263 13.92 0.88 9.68
CA THR A 263 13.48 0.62 8.30
C THR A 263 11.95 0.78 8.10
N TYR A 264 11.51 0.82 6.85
CA TYR A 264 10.07 0.96 6.51
C TYR A 264 9.19 -0.15 7.12
N LEU A 265 9.67 -1.40 7.08
CA LEU A 265 8.92 -2.57 7.60
C LEU A 265 9.14 -2.83 9.09
N GLY A 266 9.99 -2.05 9.76
CA GLY A 266 10.40 -2.30 11.13
C GLY A 266 11.69 -3.14 11.21
N PRO A 267 12.15 -3.47 12.44
CA PRO A 267 13.41 -4.17 12.67
C PRO A 267 13.33 -5.66 12.32
N GLY A 268 14.48 -6.27 12.09
CA GLY A 268 14.64 -7.70 11.85
C GLY A 268 14.56 -8.09 10.38
N SER A 269 14.67 -9.41 10.10
CA SER A 269 14.51 -9.93 8.74
C SER A 269 13.04 -10.09 8.38
N HIS A 270 12.70 -9.72 7.16
CA HIS A 270 11.37 -9.88 6.57
C HIS A 270 11.38 -10.94 5.45
N ASP A 271 12.49 -11.64 5.22
CA ASP A 271 12.71 -12.53 4.08
C ASP A 271 11.65 -13.62 3.95
N ALA A 272 11.27 -14.25 5.05
CA ALA A 272 10.23 -15.29 5.04
C ALA A 272 8.85 -14.76 4.62
N ARG A 273 8.48 -13.55 5.08
CA ARG A 273 7.21 -12.89 4.71
C ARG A 273 7.21 -12.45 3.26
N ILE A 274 8.35 -11.91 2.79
CA ILE A 274 8.55 -11.51 1.39
C ILE A 274 8.51 -12.74 0.48
N ALA A 275 9.19 -13.83 0.86
CA ALA A 275 9.16 -15.07 0.11
C ALA A 275 7.76 -15.66 0.00
N LEU A 276 6.97 -15.63 1.08
CA LEU A 276 5.58 -16.08 1.07
C LEU A 276 4.72 -15.20 0.17
N ALA A 277 4.87 -13.87 0.26
CA ALA A 277 4.15 -12.92 -0.59
C ALA A 277 4.44 -13.15 -2.08
N ASN A 278 5.71 -13.31 -2.45
CA ASN A 278 6.14 -13.60 -3.83
C ASN A 278 5.64 -14.98 -4.30
N LYS A 279 5.67 -15.98 -3.42
CA LYS A 279 5.15 -17.33 -3.73
C LYS A 279 3.67 -17.29 -4.09
N VAL A 280 2.82 -16.65 -3.28
CA VAL A 280 1.39 -16.61 -3.55
C VAL A 280 1.04 -15.69 -4.71
N ALA A 281 1.82 -14.62 -4.96
CA ALA A 281 1.71 -13.78 -6.14
C ALA A 281 2.12 -14.51 -7.44
N GLY A 282 2.86 -15.62 -7.33
CA GLY A 282 3.37 -16.37 -8.48
C GLY A 282 4.48 -15.64 -9.25
N LYS A 283 5.04 -14.57 -8.70
CA LYS A 283 6.11 -13.79 -9.33
C LYS A 283 6.95 -13.03 -8.30
N THR A 284 8.15 -12.63 -8.72
CA THR A 284 8.96 -11.64 -8.02
C THR A 284 8.57 -10.24 -8.50
N PRO A 285 8.41 -9.25 -7.60
CA PRO A 285 8.10 -7.88 -7.99
C PRO A 285 9.16 -7.25 -8.88
N THR A 286 8.72 -6.31 -9.72
CA THR A 286 9.60 -5.60 -10.66
C THR A 286 10.59 -4.70 -9.91
N PRO A 287 11.92 -4.77 -10.19
CA PRO A 287 12.88 -3.86 -9.59
C PRO A 287 12.68 -2.40 -10.04
N PHE A 288 12.98 -1.44 -9.14
CA PHE A 288 12.81 0.00 -9.40
C PHE A 288 13.53 0.48 -10.65
N ALA A 289 14.77 0.02 -10.88
CA ALA A 289 15.54 0.40 -12.06
C ALA A 289 14.87 -0.01 -13.39
N VAL A 290 14.19 -1.14 -13.41
CA VAL A 290 13.42 -1.61 -14.57
C VAL A 290 12.15 -0.79 -14.70
N TRP A 291 11.39 -0.67 -13.63
CA TRP A 291 10.13 0.08 -13.58
C TRP A 291 10.31 1.57 -13.93
N ALA A 292 11.35 2.23 -13.38
CA ALA A 292 11.63 3.65 -13.62
C ALA A 292 12.07 3.93 -15.05
N ARG A 293 12.87 3.03 -15.66
CA ARG A 293 13.28 3.16 -17.07
C ARG A 293 12.08 3.30 -18.00
N ASP A 294 11.07 2.47 -17.81
CA ASP A 294 9.88 2.49 -18.66
C ASP A 294 9.03 3.74 -18.43
N ARG A 295 8.90 4.17 -17.19
CA ARG A 295 8.07 5.31 -16.79
C ARG A 295 8.71 6.67 -17.12
N LEU A 296 10.02 6.83 -16.88
CA LEU A 296 10.72 8.09 -17.16
C LEU A 296 10.94 8.32 -18.65
N ARG A 297 11.06 7.27 -19.48
CA ARG A 297 11.08 7.41 -20.93
C ARG A 297 9.77 7.95 -21.50
N LEU A 298 8.63 7.54 -20.94
CA LEU A 298 7.32 8.01 -21.37
C LEU A 298 7.11 9.51 -21.03
N ALA A 299 7.72 10.00 -19.94
CA ALA A 299 7.65 11.41 -19.54
C ALA A 299 8.58 12.32 -20.37
N ALA A 300 9.62 11.76 -21.00
CA ALA A 300 10.58 12.51 -21.83
C ALA A 300 10.17 12.67 -23.31
N THR A 301 9.06 12.05 -23.73
CA THR A 301 8.52 12.21 -25.09
C THR A 301 7.52 13.38 -25.07
N PRO A 302 7.86 14.56 -25.63
CA PRO A 302 6.88 15.63 -25.77
C PRO A 302 5.74 15.12 -26.66
N SER A 303 4.49 15.31 -26.20
CA SER A 303 3.33 15.16 -27.10
C SER A 303 3.53 16.10 -28.27
N VAL A 304 3.72 15.56 -29.49
CA VAL A 304 3.76 16.29 -30.76
C VAL A 304 2.35 16.76 -31.10
#